data_6d09a6d9cf2a3c6d2cf9dd1a43c5672a
#
_entry.id   6d09a6d9cf2a3c6d2cf9dd1a43c5672a
#
_cell.length_a   1.000
_cell.length_b   1.000
_cell.length_c   1.000
_cell.angle_alpha   90.00
_cell.angle_beta   90.00
_cell.angle_gamma   90.00
#
_symmetry.space_group_name_H-M   'P 1'
#
loop_
_entity.id
_entity.type
_entity.pdbx_description
1 polymer ?
#
loop_
_entity_poly.entity_id
_entity_poly.type
_entity_poly.pdbx_seq_one_letter_code
_entity_poly.pdbx_strand_id
1 'polypeptide(L)'
;MNASTLTANNGASSRHKFYTLGYRIMVRRLHFAICIFLMSILCGCSQSYRWNQSHPSYRKAPEGSIAVTGLDEAFVVTRSSWFAKKLEISKDSIQTFTSNFCSKAFLEELRKAYASVTVIPDAAINHFPEESQKLDSRIFMKGHLPEQGVVVKDSSGNVPPYILIIHEFILGTDLQREDFYDYALIHNEAPEKKTSKNLSAIVSYTLWDNEKQRPLYSAVNQVDQPNVKLSLADITQIVASSVKQIKRNLTAGVQ
;
A
#
# COMPACT_ATOMS: atom_id res chain seq x y z
N MET A 1 -91.95 -15.69 22.21
CA MET A 1 -91.21 -15.23 23.37
C MET A 1 -89.78 -15.59 23.20
N ASN A 2 -88.95 -14.52 23.10
CA ASN A 2 -87.54 -14.39 23.57
C ASN A 2 -86.51 -15.33 22.96
N ALA A 3 -85.34 -14.93 22.67
CA ALA A 3 -84.56 -13.71 22.83
C ALA A 3 -83.27 -13.89 22.05
N SER A 4 -82.80 -12.77 21.58
CA SER A 4 -81.50 -12.54 20.90
C SER A 4 -80.34 -12.86 21.79
N THR A 5 -79.28 -13.45 21.25
CA THR A 5 -77.93 -13.25 21.77
C THR A 5 -76.96 -12.96 20.65
N LEU A 6 -76.47 -11.71 20.64
CA LEU A 6 -75.41 -11.21 19.83
C LEU A 6 -74.08 -11.85 20.26
N THR A 7 -73.32 -12.35 19.32
CA THR A 7 -71.90 -12.66 19.51
C THR A 7 -71.04 -11.52 18.95
N ALA A 8 -70.57 -10.69 19.86
CA ALA A 8 -69.44 -9.78 19.58
C ALA A 8 -68.19 -10.48 20.05
N ASN A 9 -67.33 -10.89 19.17
CA ASN A 9 -65.87 -10.99 19.47
C ASN A 9 -65.09 -11.51 18.25
N ASN A 10 -64.65 -10.67 17.35
CA ASN A 10 -63.64 -11.03 16.36
C ASN A 10 -62.74 -9.83 15.92
N GLY A 11 -62.70 -8.77 16.71
CA GLY A 11 -61.92 -7.55 16.31
C GLY A 11 -60.51 -7.44 16.91
N ALA A 12 -60.20 -8.21 17.99
CA ALA A 12 -58.95 -7.98 18.73
C ALA A 12 -57.72 -8.75 18.20
N SER A 13 -57.94 -9.90 17.52
CA SER A 13 -56.83 -10.79 17.09
C SER A 13 -56.08 -10.25 15.86
N SER A 14 -56.69 -9.45 15.02
CA SER A 14 -56.05 -8.94 13.78
C SER A 14 -55.03 -7.81 14.05
N ARG A 15 -55.31 -6.92 15.01
CA ARG A 15 -54.41 -5.79 15.31
C ARG A 15 -53.06 -6.25 15.93
N HIS A 16 -53.04 -7.27 16.75
CA HIS A 16 -51.80 -7.79 17.36
C HIS A 16 -50.82 -8.37 16.32
N LYS A 17 -51.31 -8.98 15.25
CA LYS A 17 -50.42 -9.55 14.20
C LYS A 17 -49.73 -8.47 13.34
N PHE A 18 -50.37 -7.32 13.13
CA PHE A 18 -49.79 -6.20 12.37
C PHE A 18 -48.67 -5.50 13.15
N TYR A 19 -48.81 -5.33 14.46
CA TYR A 19 -47.77 -4.71 15.30
C TYR A 19 -46.51 -5.58 15.40
N THR A 20 -46.68 -6.91 15.50
CA THR A 20 -45.53 -7.85 15.57
C THR A 20 -44.80 -7.96 14.24
N LEU A 21 -45.49 -7.86 13.11
CA LEU A 21 -44.83 -7.86 11.78
C LEU A 21 -44.03 -6.57 11.53
N GLY A 22 -44.61 -5.43 11.86
CA GLY A 22 -43.93 -4.11 11.73
C GLY A 22 -42.69 -4.03 12.61
N TYR A 23 -42.75 -4.49 13.85
CA TYR A 23 -41.63 -4.55 14.77
C TYR A 23 -40.48 -5.45 14.24
N ARG A 24 -40.79 -6.65 13.71
CA ARG A 24 -39.77 -7.53 13.14
C ARG A 24 -39.07 -6.95 11.93
N ILE A 25 -39.78 -6.21 11.07
CA ILE A 25 -39.20 -5.53 9.90
C ILE A 25 -38.30 -4.40 10.36
N MET A 26 -38.73 -3.62 11.35
CA MET A 26 -37.93 -2.51 11.90
C MET A 26 -36.66 -2.99 12.57
N VAL A 27 -36.71 -4.06 13.35
CA VAL A 27 -35.54 -4.68 14.00
C VAL A 27 -34.55 -5.23 12.97
N ARG A 28 -35.02 -5.89 11.90
CA ARG A 28 -34.15 -6.37 10.81
C ARG A 28 -33.44 -5.23 10.07
N ARG A 29 -34.15 -4.13 9.79
CA ARG A 29 -33.54 -2.95 9.15
C ARG A 29 -32.49 -2.28 10.05
N LEU A 30 -32.77 -2.23 11.35
CA LEU A 30 -31.84 -1.70 12.33
C LEU A 30 -30.58 -2.57 12.44
N HIS A 31 -30.69 -3.90 12.48
CA HIS A 31 -29.56 -4.81 12.47
C HIS A 31 -28.73 -4.69 11.18
N PHE A 32 -29.38 -4.57 10.03
CA PHE A 32 -28.69 -4.39 8.77
C PHE A 32 -27.92 -3.05 8.71
N ALA A 33 -28.51 -1.96 9.20
CA ALA A 33 -27.86 -0.67 9.29
C ALA A 33 -26.65 -0.69 10.27
N ILE A 34 -26.80 -1.39 11.42
CA ILE A 34 -25.70 -1.56 12.38
C ILE A 34 -24.58 -2.42 11.77
N CYS A 35 -24.89 -3.47 11.02
CA CYS A 35 -23.88 -4.28 10.34
C CYS A 35 -23.12 -3.49 9.28
N ILE A 36 -23.80 -2.65 8.48
CA ILE A 36 -23.15 -1.77 7.50
C ILE A 36 -22.27 -0.74 8.21
N PHE A 37 -22.74 -0.15 9.30
CA PHE A 37 -21.99 0.82 10.09
C PHE A 37 -20.76 0.17 10.76
N LEU A 38 -20.89 -1.04 11.30
CA LEU A 38 -19.77 -1.81 11.84
C LEU A 38 -18.77 -2.23 10.75
N MET A 39 -19.23 -2.63 9.57
CA MET A 39 -18.35 -2.91 8.43
C MET A 39 -17.58 -1.66 7.97
N SER A 40 -18.21 -0.49 7.98
CA SER A 40 -17.51 0.77 7.63
C SER A 40 -16.45 1.19 8.66
N ILE A 41 -16.66 0.84 9.94
CA ILE A 41 -15.66 1.07 11.01
C ILE A 41 -14.51 0.06 10.94
N LEU A 42 -14.78 -1.18 10.50
CA LEU A 42 -13.77 -2.23 10.36
C LEU A 42 -12.92 -2.09 9.09
N CYS A 43 -13.38 -1.34 8.08
CA CYS A 43 -12.53 -0.82 7.01
C CYS A 43 -11.61 0.26 7.58
N GLY A 44 -10.68 -0.14 8.44
CA GLY A 44 -9.64 0.74 8.97
C GLY A 44 -8.99 1.48 7.80
N CYS A 45 -9.25 2.78 7.71
CA CYS A 45 -8.60 3.63 6.73
C CYS A 45 -7.10 3.59 7.03
N SER A 46 -6.34 2.82 6.25
CA SER A 46 -4.91 2.99 6.23
C SER A 46 -4.66 4.43 5.77
N GLN A 47 -4.14 5.26 6.66
CA GLN A 47 -3.71 6.58 6.28
C GLN A 47 -2.55 6.40 5.30
N SER A 48 -2.68 6.98 4.12
CA SER A 48 -1.61 6.99 3.13
C SER A 48 -1.28 8.43 2.77
N TYR A 49 -0.01 8.77 2.91
CA TYR A 49 0.53 10.05 2.47
C TYR A 49 1.22 9.86 1.13
N ARG A 50 1.15 10.89 0.29
CA ARG A 50 1.72 10.87 -1.05
C ARG A 50 2.36 12.21 -1.40
N TRP A 51 3.60 12.15 -1.85
CA TRP A 51 4.29 13.26 -2.49
C TRP A 51 4.68 12.80 -3.88
N ASN A 52 4.37 13.57 -4.90
CA ASN A 52 4.62 13.15 -6.28
C ASN A 52 4.90 14.32 -7.21
N GLN A 53 5.57 13.97 -8.29
CA GLN A 53 5.77 14.82 -9.45
C GLN A 53 5.45 14.01 -10.70
N SER A 54 4.59 14.53 -11.57
CA SER A 54 4.29 13.92 -12.87
C SER A 54 4.80 14.81 -13.99
N HIS A 55 5.33 14.18 -15.04
CA HIS A 55 5.71 14.88 -16.25
C HIS A 55 4.47 15.36 -17.00
N PRO A 56 4.43 16.59 -17.59
CA PRO A 56 3.26 17.11 -18.30
C PRO A 56 2.76 16.23 -19.46
N SER A 57 3.62 15.36 -20.01
CA SER A 57 3.23 14.41 -21.06
C SER A 57 2.70 13.07 -20.53
N TYR A 58 2.59 12.89 -19.22
CA TYR A 58 2.03 11.67 -18.65
C TYR A 58 0.52 11.68 -18.84
N ARG A 59 0.03 10.94 -19.84
CA ARG A 59 -1.38 10.91 -20.24
C ARG A 59 -2.05 9.56 -20.04
N LYS A 60 -1.26 8.51 -19.84
CA LYS A 60 -1.77 7.16 -19.70
C LYS A 60 -0.88 6.34 -18.77
N ALA A 61 -1.51 5.71 -17.79
CA ALA A 61 -0.83 4.74 -16.94
C ALA A 61 -0.42 3.50 -17.75
N PRO A 62 0.68 2.81 -17.39
CA PRO A 62 1.01 1.53 -17.98
C PRO A 62 -0.13 0.54 -17.79
N GLU A 63 -0.57 -0.07 -18.89
CA GLU A 63 -1.57 -1.13 -18.87
C GLU A 63 -0.92 -2.41 -19.41
N GLY A 64 -1.25 -3.53 -18.78
CA GLY A 64 -0.81 -4.86 -19.24
C GLY A 64 0.59 -5.24 -18.76
N SER A 65 1.66 -4.68 -19.33
CA SER A 65 3.04 -5.05 -19.00
C SER A 65 3.84 -3.91 -18.38
N ILE A 66 4.71 -4.25 -17.44
CA ILE A 66 5.64 -3.33 -16.81
C ILE A 66 6.95 -4.06 -16.49
N ALA A 67 8.09 -3.39 -16.64
CA ALA A 67 9.33 -3.88 -16.08
C ALA A 67 9.55 -3.27 -14.69
N VAL A 68 10.28 -3.94 -13.83
CA VAL A 68 10.62 -3.48 -12.49
C VAL A 68 12.08 -3.73 -12.18
N THR A 69 12.71 -2.81 -11.46
CA THR A 69 14.07 -2.90 -10.94
C THR A 69 14.15 -2.28 -9.54
N GLY A 70 15.26 -2.41 -8.85
CA GLY A 70 15.44 -1.95 -7.47
C GLY A 70 14.94 -2.96 -6.45
N LEU A 71 14.77 -4.24 -6.82
CA LEU A 71 14.21 -5.24 -5.92
C LEU A 71 15.24 -5.89 -4.99
N ASP A 72 16.53 -5.81 -5.31
CA ASP A 72 17.58 -6.50 -4.57
C ASP A 72 18.10 -5.62 -3.43
N GLU A 73 18.22 -4.31 -3.62
CA GLU A 73 18.87 -3.39 -2.68
C GLU A 73 17.92 -2.38 -2.02
N ALA A 74 16.74 -2.17 -2.58
CA ALA A 74 15.83 -1.11 -2.11
C ALA A 74 15.18 -1.37 -0.74
N PHE A 75 15.13 -2.62 -0.27
CA PHE A 75 14.37 -2.98 0.94
C PHE A 75 15.18 -2.84 2.20
N VAL A 76 14.77 -1.93 3.07
CA VAL A 76 15.43 -1.61 4.34
C VAL A 76 14.46 -1.78 5.51
N VAL A 77 14.95 -2.34 6.62
CA VAL A 77 14.18 -2.44 7.86
C VAL A 77 14.79 -1.54 8.92
N THR A 78 14.00 -0.61 9.42
CA THR A 78 14.36 0.18 10.60
C THR A 78 13.99 -0.57 11.87
N ARG A 79 14.66 -0.27 13.00
CA ARG A 79 14.42 -0.96 14.28
C ARG A 79 14.57 -2.48 14.18
N SER A 80 15.61 -2.93 13.51
CA SER A 80 15.91 -4.35 13.25
C SER A 80 15.83 -5.24 14.51
N SER A 81 16.27 -4.75 15.67
CA SER A 81 16.18 -5.49 16.94
C SER A 81 14.73 -5.80 17.36
N TRP A 82 13.80 -4.88 17.11
CA TRP A 82 12.38 -5.11 17.41
C TRP A 82 11.76 -6.13 16.45
N PHE A 83 12.06 -6.03 15.15
CA PHE A 83 11.62 -7.00 14.14
C PHE A 83 12.19 -8.40 14.43
N ALA A 84 13.49 -8.48 14.76
CA ALA A 84 14.17 -9.73 15.10
C ALA A 84 13.47 -10.44 16.27
N LYS A 85 13.18 -9.71 17.36
CA LYS A 85 12.47 -10.23 18.52
C LYS A 85 11.04 -10.69 18.20
N LYS A 86 10.33 -9.96 17.37
CA LYS A 86 8.91 -10.25 17.05
C LYS A 86 8.76 -11.40 16.07
N LEU A 87 9.67 -11.54 15.13
CA LEU A 87 9.67 -12.61 14.12
C LEU A 87 10.48 -13.83 14.54
N GLU A 88 11.12 -13.78 15.74
CA GLU A 88 11.96 -14.84 16.26
C GLU A 88 13.16 -15.18 15.34
N ILE A 89 13.71 -14.15 14.70
CA ILE A 89 14.84 -14.24 13.78
C ILE A 89 16.07 -13.61 14.45
N SER A 90 17.27 -14.09 14.13
CA SER A 90 18.50 -13.49 14.67
C SER A 90 18.66 -12.02 14.23
N LYS A 91 19.23 -11.17 15.09
CA LYS A 91 19.45 -9.76 14.78
C LYS A 91 20.33 -9.57 13.54
N ASP A 92 21.30 -10.44 13.33
CA ASP A 92 22.23 -10.36 12.21
C ASP A 92 21.59 -10.75 10.87
N SER A 93 20.53 -11.58 10.91
CA SER A 93 19.85 -12.07 9.71
C SER A 93 18.60 -11.30 9.35
N ILE A 94 18.07 -10.47 10.25
CA ILE A 94 16.74 -9.85 10.09
C ILE A 94 16.66 -8.95 8.86
N GLN A 95 17.70 -8.17 8.59
CA GLN A 95 17.75 -7.27 7.44
C GLN A 95 17.66 -8.09 6.14
N THR A 96 18.54 -9.04 5.96
CA THR A 96 18.58 -9.90 4.75
C THR A 96 17.29 -10.71 4.60
N PHE A 97 16.80 -11.29 5.70
CA PHE A 97 15.54 -12.05 5.68
C PHE A 97 14.37 -11.18 5.22
N THR A 98 14.20 -10.01 5.86
CA THR A 98 13.04 -9.15 5.59
C THR A 98 13.14 -8.50 4.22
N SER A 99 14.36 -8.11 3.79
CA SER A 99 14.59 -7.61 2.44
C SER A 99 14.16 -8.64 1.39
N ASN A 100 14.68 -9.86 1.47
CA ASN A 100 14.33 -10.95 0.57
C ASN A 100 12.83 -11.30 0.60
N PHE A 101 12.22 -11.29 1.79
CA PHE A 101 10.79 -11.55 1.94
C PHE A 101 9.94 -10.46 1.30
N CYS A 102 10.24 -9.18 1.58
CA CYS A 102 9.54 -8.04 1.02
C CYS A 102 9.69 -7.97 -0.50
N SER A 103 10.89 -8.16 -1.02
CA SER A 103 11.17 -8.17 -2.47
C SER A 103 10.32 -9.21 -3.21
N LYS A 104 10.28 -10.44 -2.70
CA LYS A 104 9.43 -11.51 -3.26
C LYS A 104 7.96 -11.17 -3.18
N ALA A 105 7.47 -10.74 -2.02
CA ALA A 105 6.07 -10.35 -1.82
C ALA A 105 5.69 -9.18 -2.74
N PHE A 106 6.57 -8.20 -2.90
CA PHE A 106 6.35 -7.05 -3.78
C PHE A 106 6.22 -7.48 -5.24
N LEU A 107 7.11 -8.36 -5.71
CA LEU A 107 7.05 -8.89 -7.07
C LEU A 107 5.77 -9.71 -7.31
N GLU A 108 5.36 -10.53 -6.35
CA GLU A 108 4.10 -11.27 -6.42
C GLU A 108 2.88 -10.35 -6.52
N GLU A 109 2.84 -9.28 -5.74
CA GLU A 109 1.75 -8.31 -5.78
C GLU A 109 1.76 -7.50 -7.10
N LEU A 110 2.93 -7.17 -7.65
CA LEU A 110 3.02 -6.57 -8.98
C LEU A 110 2.45 -7.51 -10.05
N ARG A 111 2.76 -8.80 -9.99
CA ARG A 111 2.23 -9.82 -10.93
C ARG A 111 0.72 -9.99 -10.86
N LYS A 112 0.11 -9.72 -9.70
CA LYS A 112 -1.36 -9.65 -9.57
C LYS A 112 -1.92 -8.34 -10.14
N ALA A 113 -1.15 -7.27 -10.10
CA ALA A 113 -1.57 -5.94 -10.53
C ALA A 113 -1.44 -5.72 -12.04
N TYR A 114 -0.50 -6.38 -12.71
CA TYR A 114 -0.19 -6.26 -14.14
C TYR A 114 -0.21 -7.62 -14.82
N ALA A 115 -0.59 -7.66 -16.09
CA ALA A 115 -0.68 -8.91 -16.86
C ALA A 115 0.69 -9.56 -17.10
N SER A 116 1.75 -8.75 -17.19
CA SER A 116 3.13 -9.22 -17.31
C SER A 116 4.07 -8.31 -16.53
N VAL A 117 4.97 -8.90 -15.75
CA VAL A 117 6.02 -8.19 -15.01
C VAL A 117 7.37 -8.80 -15.36
N THR A 118 8.24 -8.00 -15.95
CA THR A 118 9.64 -8.37 -16.24
C THR A 118 10.56 -7.76 -15.19
N VAL A 119 11.46 -8.56 -14.64
CA VAL A 119 12.47 -8.05 -13.69
C VAL A 119 13.72 -7.66 -14.46
N ILE A 120 14.18 -6.44 -14.22
CA ILE A 120 15.47 -5.95 -14.70
C ILE A 120 16.46 -6.03 -13.53
N PRO A 121 17.64 -6.62 -13.70
CA PRO A 121 18.66 -6.65 -12.65
C PRO A 121 19.02 -5.23 -12.18
N ASP A 122 19.18 -5.02 -10.88
CA ASP A 122 19.48 -3.71 -10.30
C ASP A 122 20.81 -3.14 -10.85
N ALA A 123 21.78 -3.98 -11.17
CA ALA A 123 23.03 -3.57 -11.82
C ALA A 123 22.82 -2.85 -13.17
N ALA A 124 21.69 -3.05 -13.83
CA ALA A 124 21.36 -2.34 -15.07
C ALA A 124 21.00 -0.85 -14.84
N ILE A 125 20.72 -0.47 -13.60
CA ILE A 125 20.36 0.90 -13.22
C ILE A 125 21.39 1.51 -12.24
N ASN A 126 21.92 0.73 -11.30
CA ASN A 126 22.80 1.23 -10.23
C ASN A 126 24.15 1.77 -10.72
N HIS A 127 24.53 1.55 -11.97
CA HIS A 127 25.73 2.14 -12.55
C HIS A 127 25.53 3.59 -13.00
N PHE A 128 24.26 4.07 -13.11
CA PHE A 128 23.99 5.47 -13.37
C PHE A 128 24.20 6.33 -12.12
N PRO A 129 24.45 7.64 -12.27
CA PRO A 129 24.61 8.53 -11.13
C PRO A 129 23.33 8.55 -10.27
N GLU A 130 23.52 8.72 -8.97
CA GLU A 130 22.43 8.99 -8.06
C GLU A 130 21.93 10.42 -8.28
N GLU A 131 20.65 10.56 -8.55
CA GLU A 131 19.99 11.85 -8.71
C GLU A 131 19.11 12.18 -7.51
N SER A 132 19.02 13.46 -7.17
CA SER A 132 18.10 13.96 -6.16
C SER A 132 16.97 14.72 -6.83
N GLN A 133 15.74 14.20 -6.73
CA GLN A 133 14.55 14.87 -7.25
C GLN A 133 13.77 15.53 -6.11
N LYS A 134 13.44 16.80 -6.29
CA LYS A 134 12.56 17.52 -5.35
C LYS A 134 11.12 17.28 -5.74
N LEU A 135 10.38 16.57 -4.88
CA LEU A 135 8.95 16.26 -5.09
C LEU A 135 8.01 17.32 -4.51
N ASP A 136 8.45 17.98 -3.42
CA ASP A 136 7.74 19.04 -2.71
C ASP A 136 8.76 20.01 -2.11
N SER A 137 8.30 21.09 -1.47
CA SER A 137 9.15 22.08 -0.81
C SER A 137 10.16 21.48 0.16
N ARG A 138 9.85 20.33 0.72
CA ARG A 138 10.61 19.65 1.77
C ARG A 138 10.98 18.20 1.48
N ILE A 139 10.47 17.59 0.42
CA ILE A 139 10.68 16.17 0.13
C ILE A 139 11.57 15.99 -1.08
N PHE A 140 12.66 15.32 -0.86
CA PHE A 140 13.61 14.91 -1.88
C PHE A 140 13.57 13.38 -1.97
N MET A 141 13.56 12.90 -3.19
CA MET A 141 13.75 11.50 -3.51
C MET A 141 15.14 11.36 -4.10
N LYS A 142 15.91 10.38 -3.64
CA LYS A 142 17.19 10.02 -4.20
C LYS A 142 17.12 8.65 -4.85
N GLY A 143 17.82 8.47 -5.94
CA GLY A 143 17.92 7.19 -6.60
C GLY A 143 18.65 7.26 -7.93
N HIS A 144 19.03 6.10 -8.42
CA HIS A 144 19.67 5.97 -9.72
C HIS A 144 18.60 6.05 -10.82
N LEU A 145 18.83 6.90 -11.80
CA LEU A 145 18.00 7.02 -13.00
C LEU A 145 18.82 6.82 -14.24
N PRO A 146 18.28 6.18 -15.28
CA PRO A 146 18.98 6.11 -16.56
C PRO A 146 19.26 7.51 -17.11
N GLU A 147 20.44 7.68 -17.70
CA GLU A 147 20.76 8.93 -18.37
C GLU A 147 19.90 9.13 -19.63
N GLN A 148 19.70 10.39 -20.01
CA GLN A 148 19.03 10.71 -21.26
C GLN A 148 19.85 10.17 -22.45
N GLY A 149 19.19 9.48 -23.36
CA GLY A 149 19.85 8.83 -24.48
C GLY A 149 20.13 7.33 -24.27
N VAL A 150 19.92 6.83 -23.04
CA VAL A 150 20.15 5.43 -22.72
C VAL A 150 18.84 4.65 -22.71
N VAL A 151 18.82 3.54 -23.44
CA VAL A 151 17.72 2.57 -23.47
C VAL A 151 18.09 1.38 -22.60
N VAL A 152 17.31 1.15 -21.56
CA VAL A 152 17.51 0.01 -20.65
C VAL A 152 16.90 -1.24 -21.26
N LYS A 153 17.65 -2.35 -21.21
CA LYS A 153 17.23 -3.67 -21.72
C LYS A 153 17.07 -4.65 -20.57
N ASP A 154 16.14 -5.59 -20.73
CA ASP A 154 16.04 -6.73 -19.84
C ASP A 154 17.16 -7.76 -20.09
N SER A 155 17.22 -8.81 -19.27
CA SER A 155 18.23 -9.88 -19.39
C SER A 155 18.16 -10.65 -20.73
N SER A 156 17.06 -10.57 -21.45
CA SER A 156 16.86 -11.17 -22.76
C SER A 156 17.16 -10.21 -23.92
N GLY A 157 17.55 -8.94 -23.61
CA GLY A 157 17.84 -7.91 -24.60
C GLY A 157 16.59 -7.17 -25.10
N ASN A 158 15.39 -7.45 -24.57
CA ASN A 158 14.18 -6.71 -24.93
C ASN A 158 14.17 -5.34 -24.30
N VAL A 159 13.49 -4.40 -24.96
CA VAL A 159 13.30 -3.03 -24.49
C VAL A 159 11.88 -2.88 -23.93
N PRO A 160 11.69 -2.93 -22.62
CA PRO A 160 10.36 -2.68 -22.05
C PRO A 160 9.99 -1.20 -22.20
N PRO A 161 8.75 -0.86 -22.57
CA PRO A 161 8.34 0.53 -22.79
C PRO A 161 8.33 1.34 -21.49
N TYR A 162 7.98 0.70 -20.37
CA TYR A 162 7.94 1.33 -19.05
C TYR A 162 8.70 0.52 -18.02
N ILE A 163 9.44 1.23 -17.17
CA ILE A 163 10.21 0.63 -16.07
C ILE A 163 9.77 1.30 -14.76
N LEU A 164 9.31 0.52 -13.81
CA LEU A 164 9.11 0.94 -12.43
C LEU A 164 10.42 0.75 -11.68
N ILE A 165 11.08 1.84 -11.36
CA ILE A 165 12.34 1.86 -10.61
C ILE A 165 11.98 2.08 -9.14
N ILE A 166 12.26 1.10 -8.29
CA ILE A 166 12.10 1.23 -6.84
C ILE A 166 13.43 1.73 -6.29
N HIS A 167 13.44 2.92 -5.73
CA HIS A 167 14.65 3.50 -5.16
C HIS A 167 14.84 3.05 -3.72
N GLU A 168 13.74 2.98 -2.95
CA GLU A 168 13.79 2.60 -1.56
C GLU A 168 12.43 2.09 -1.08
N PHE A 169 12.44 1.07 -0.24
CA PHE A 169 11.30 0.55 0.50
C PHE A 169 11.68 0.40 1.96
N ILE A 170 11.29 1.34 2.80
CA ILE A 170 11.59 1.33 4.23
C ILE A 170 10.43 0.71 4.99
N LEU A 171 10.69 -0.37 5.71
CA LEU A 171 9.74 -0.99 6.62
C LEU A 171 10.12 -0.66 8.06
N GLY A 172 9.16 -0.14 8.84
CA GLY A 172 9.42 0.28 10.20
C GLY A 172 8.15 0.35 11.05
N THR A 173 8.32 0.82 12.28
CA THR A 173 7.20 1.10 13.17
C THR A 173 7.11 2.60 13.39
N ASP A 174 5.90 3.17 13.24
CA ASP A 174 5.60 4.62 13.43
C ASP A 174 6.62 5.52 12.75
N LEU A 175 6.90 5.23 11.48
CA LEU A 175 7.67 6.14 10.66
C LEU A 175 6.88 7.46 10.59
N GLN A 176 7.44 8.53 11.15
CA GLN A 176 6.81 9.84 11.12
C GLN A 176 7.30 10.60 9.89
N ARG A 177 6.45 11.47 9.38
CA ARG A 177 6.76 12.35 8.24
C ARG A 177 8.06 13.13 8.44
N GLU A 178 8.39 13.44 9.69
CA GLU A 178 9.60 14.18 10.07
C GLU A 178 10.88 13.34 9.93
N ASP A 179 10.76 12.02 9.99
CA ASP A 179 11.90 11.09 9.85
C ASP A 179 12.46 11.07 8.41
N PHE A 180 11.70 11.58 7.43
CA PHE A 180 12.15 11.72 6.04
C PHE A 180 13.16 12.84 5.82
N TYR A 181 13.22 13.82 6.72
CA TYR A 181 14.09 14.98 6.54
C TYR A 181 15.51 14.73 7.02
N ASP A 182 15.70 13.71 7.83
CA ASP A 182 16.98 13.35 8.36
C ASP A 182 17.27 11.88 8.04
N TYR A 183 17.80 11.67 6.82
CA TYR A 183 18.20 10.34 6.35
C TYR A 183 19.16 9.64 7.31
N ALA A 184 19.90 10.41 8.12
CA ALA A 184 20.75 9.90 9.18
C ALA A 184 19.97 9.32 10.37
N LEU A 185 18.76 9.81 10.64
CA LEU A 185 17.89 9.30 11.73
C LEU A 185 17.21 7.98 11.35
N ILE A 186 16.94 7.71 10.08
CA ILE A 186 16.35 6.44 9.64
C ILE A 186 17.31 5.27 9.89
N HIS A 187 18.61 5.50 9.72
CA HIS A 187 19.66 4.52 9.95
C HIS A 187 20.18 4.47 11.39
N ASN A 188 19.91 5.50 12.20
CA ASN A 188 20.21 5.51 13.63
C ASN A 188 18.98 5.05 14.42
N GLU A 189 19.18 4.11 15.33
CA GLU A 189 18.14 3.60 16.24
C GLU A 189 17.50 4.78 17.01
N ALA A 190 16.39 5.30 16.50
CA ALA A 190 15.63 6.32 17.22
C ALA A 190 15.20 5.74 18.58
N PRO A 191 15.20 6.54 19.66
CA PRO A 191 14.83 6.06 20.98
C PRO A 191 13.43 5.44 20.95
N GLU A 192 13.31 4.22 21.50
CA GLU A 192 12.06 3.48 21.58
C GLU A 192 10.96 4.30 22.24
N LYS A 193 10.05 4.85 21.47
CA LYS A 193 8.74 5.26 22.02
C LYS A 193 7.98 3.98 22.32
N LYS A 194 7.77 3.71 23.60
CA LYS A 194 7.25 2.43 24.16
C LYS A 194 5.86 1.98 23.71
N THR A 195 5.15 2.69 22.86
CA THR A 195 3.71 2.48 22.63
C THR A 195 3.26 2.29 21.20
N SER A 196 4.19 2.29 20.24
CA SER A 196 3.80 2.16 18.85
C SER A 196 3.40 0.74 18.47
N LYS A 197 2.22 0.64 17.86
CA LYS A 197 1.64 -0.60 17.33
C LYS A 197 1.40 -0.52 15.82
N ASN A 198 1.91 0.53 15.17
CA ASN A 198 1.68 0.72 13.75
C ASN A 198 2.88 0.20 12.95
N LEU A 199 2.61 -0.64 11.99
CA LEU A 199 3.57 -1.01 10.97
C LEU A 199 3.46 0.01 9.84
N SER A 200 4.60 0.59 9.44
CA SER A 200 4.65 1.60 8.38
C SER A 200 5.60 1.14 7.28
N ALA A 201 5.21 1.41 6.05
CA ALA A 201 6.07 1.25 4.89
C ALA A 201 6.15 2.58 4.12
N ILE A 202 7.36 2.94 3.73
CA ILE A 202 7.64 4.09 2.88
C ILE A 202 8.28 3.54 1.61
N VAL A 203 7.75 3.95 0.47
CA VAL A 203 8.29 3.54 -0.82
C VAL A 203 8.52 4.75 -1.70
N SER A 204 9.76 4.89 -2.19
CA SER A 204 10.13 5.86 -3.22
C SER A 204 10.34 5.15 -4.55
N TYR A 205 9.78 5.71 -5.62
CA TYR A 205 9.83 5.09 -6.93
C TYR A 205 9.68 6.09 -8.06
N THR A 206 10.16 5.69 -9.24
CA THR A 206 9.97 6.40 -10.50
C THR A 206 9.41 5.47 -11.56
N LEU A 207 8.38 5.92 -12.29
CA LEU A 207 7.99 5.32 -13.56
C LEU A 207 8.79 6.00 -14.67
N TRP A 208 9.62 5.22 -15.33
CA TRP A 208 10.47 5.64 -16.44
C TRP A 208 9.86 5.27 -17.79
N ASP A 209 9.80 6.23 -18.71
CA ASP A 209 9.48 6.00 -20.12
C ASP A 209 10.78 5.63 -20.85
N ASN A 210 10.94 4.35 -21.14
CA ASN A 210 12.17 3.85 -21.74
C ASN A 210 12.30 4.19 -23.23
N GLU A 211 11.18 4.46 -23.91
CA GLU A 211 11.20 4.91 -25.32
C GLU A 211 11.60 6.37 -25.42
N LYS A 212 11.08 7.21 -24.52
CA LYS A 212 11.38 8.65 -24.50
C LYS A 212 12.51 9.03 -23.55
N GLN A 213 13.06 8.04 -22.84
CA GLN A 213 14.25 8.17 -21.96
C GLN A 213 14.08 9.31 -20.95
N ARG A 214 12.99 9.26 -20.18
CA ARG A 214 12.69 10.27 -19.18
C ARG A 214 11.76 9.76 -18.07
N PRO A 215 11.82 10.38 -16.88
CA PRO A 215 10.83 10.06 -15.83
C PRO A 215 9.45 10.59 -16.25
N LEU A 216 8.42 9.76 -16.07
CA LEU A 216 7.03 10.13 -16.26
C LEU A 216 6.36 10.50 -14.96
N TYR A 217 6.68 9.76 -13.90
CA TYR A 217 6.06 9.93 -12.59
C TYR A 217 7.05 9.50 -11.51
N SER A 218 7.27 10.35 -10.54
CA SER A 218 8.09 10.06 -9.38
C SER A 218 7.30 10.32 -8.10
N ALA A 219 7.41 9.45 -7.11
CA ALA A 219 6.68 9.61 -5.87
C ALA A 219 7.37 8.95 -4.67
N VAL A 220 7.02 9.49 -3.50
CA VAL A 220 7.21 8.85 -2.20
C VAL A 220 5.83 8.61 -1.60
N ASN A 221 5.56 7.38 -1.20
CA ASN A 221 4.31 6.99 -0.56
C ASN A 221 4.59 6.44 0.83
N GLN A 222 3.75 6.80 1.78
CA GLN A 222 3.70 6.16 3.09
C GLN A 222 2.38 5.40 3.23
N VAL A 223 2.46 4.17 3.73
CA VAL A 223 1.32 3.32 4.06
C VAL A 223 1.46 2.88 5.51
N ASP A 224 0.43 3.09 6.30
CA ASP A 224 0.40 2.72 7.71
C ASP A 224 -0.65 1.65 7.97
N GLN A 225 -0.28 0.63 8.72
CA GLN A 225 -1.17 -0.42 9.19
C GLN A 225 -1.24 -0.36 10.72
N PRO A 226 -2.39 0.04 11.30
CA PRO A 226 -2.51 0.22 12.74
C PRO A 226 -2.63 -1.11 13.49
N ASN A 227 -2.21 -1.09 14.76
CA ASN A 227 -2.46 -2.15 15.74
C ASN A 227 -1.94 -3.55 15.35
N VAL A 228 -0.79 -3.64 14.69
CA VAL A 228 -0.20 -4.93 14.33
C VAL A 228 0.53 -5.59 15.50
N LYS A 229 0.49 -6.91 15.55
CA LYS A 229 1.33 -7.73 16.46
C LYS A 229 2.69 -8.03 15.88
N LEU A 230 2.89 -7.74 14.64
CA LEU A 230 3.96 -8.09 13.72
C LEU A 230 4.07 -9.60 13.46
N SER A 231 3.64 -9.98 12.30
CA SER A 231 3.81 -11.30 11.71
C SER A 231 4.23 -11.16 10.23
N LEU A 232 4.62 -12.24 9.60
CA LEU A 232 4.88 -12.24 8.15
C LEU A 232 3.63 -11.89 7.34
N ALA A 233 2.44 -12.23 7.84
CA ALA A 233 1.18 -11.85 7.21
C ALA A 233 0.96 -10.31 7.24
N ASP A 234 1.33 -9.65 8.34
CA ASP A 234 1.26 -8.19 8.43
C ASP A 234 2.23 -7.54 7.44
N ILE A 235 3.45 -8.08 7.30
CA ILE A 235 4.43 -7.61 6.31
C ILE A 235 3.89 -7.82 4.89
N THR A 236 3.33 -8.98 4.57
CA THR A 236 2.71 -9.23 3.26
C THR A 236 1.59 -8.23 2.98
N GLN A 237 0.75 -7.95 3.97
CA GLN A 237 -0.37 -7.02 3.82
C GLN A 237 0.08 -5.59 3.57
N ILE A 238 1.12 -5.10 4.25
CA ILE A 238 1.63 -3.74 4.04
C ILE A 238 2.33 -3.61 2.68
N VAL A 239 3.04 -4.64 2.24
CA VAL A 239 3.63 -4.70 0.89
C VAL A 239 2.53 -4.67 -0.18
N ALA A 240 1.48 -5.49 -0.03
CA ALA A 240 0.33 -5.49 -0.94
C ALA A 240 -0.36 -4.12 -0.99
N SER A 241 -0.52 -3.47 0.15
CA SER A 241 -1.09 -2.12 0.24
C SER A 241 -0.22 -1.09 -0.46
N SER A 242 1.10 -1.20 -0.35
CA SER A 242 2.07 -0.34 -1.03
C SER A 242 1.98 -0.48 -2.56
N VAL A 243 1.96 -1.72 -3.08
CA VAL A 243 1.80 -1.97 -4.53
C VAL A 243 0.47 -1.46 -5.05
N LYS A 244 -0.63 -1.70 -4.31
CA LYS A 244 -1.96 -1.15 -4.65
C LYS A 244 -1.94 0.38 -4.70
N GLN A 245 -1.24 1.02 -3.75
CA GLN A 245 -1.10 2.47 -3.71
C GLN A 245 -0.28 2.98 -4.91
N ILE A 246 0.83 2.31 -5.26
CA ILE A 246 1.62 2.63 -6.46
C ILE A 246 0.72 2.59 -7.70
N LYS A 247 0.02 1.48 -7.94
CA LYS A 247 -0.88 1.34 -9.09
C LYS A 247 -1.94 2.44 -9.14
N ARG A 248 -2.59 2.73 -7.99
CA ARG A 248 -3.58 3.79 -7.88
C ARG A 248 -2.99 5.16 -8.23
N ASN A 249 -1.79 5.46 -7.75
CA ASN A 249 -1.13 6.73 -8.00
C ASN A 249 -0.71 6.89 -9.46
N LEU A 250 -0.18 5.83 -10.07
CA LEU A 250 0.14 5.84 -11.50
C LEU A 250 -1.12 6.08 -12.34
N THR A 251 -2.25 5.49 -11.96
CA THR A 251 -3.54 5.74 -12.66
C THR A 251 -4.05 7.17 -12.41
N ALA A 252 -3.98 7.67 -11.19
CA ALA A 252 -4.46 9.01 -10.83
C ALA A 252 -3.52 10.14 -11.26
N GLY A 253 -2.24 9.86 -11.52
CA GLY A 253 -1.24 10.82 -12.00
C GLY A 253 -1.40 11.16 -13.48
N VAL A 254 -2.27 10.48 -14.21
CA VAL A 254 -2.61 10.79 -15.61
C VAL A 254 -3.45 12.07 -15.64
N GLN A 255 -2.98 13.09 -16.34
CA GLN A 255 -3.60 14.41 -16.51
C GLN A 255 -4.22 14.56 -17.90
#